data_9ba8e1eb15d798e5c1ab54b8346de7ca
#
_entry.id   9ba8e1eb15d798e5c1ab54b8346de7ca
#
_cell.length_a   1.000
_cell.length_b   1.000
_cell.length_c   1.000
_cell.angle_alpha   90.00
_cell.angle_beta   90.00
_cell.angle_gamma   90.00
#
_symmetry.space_group_name_H-M   'P 1'
#
loop_
_entity.id
_entity.type
_entity.pdbx_description
1 polymer ?
#
loop_
_entity_poly.entity_id
_entity_poly.type
_entity_poly.pdbx_seq_one_letter_code
_entity_poly.pdbx_strand_id
1 'polypeptide(L)'
;IADLRARSVTVAISPDSGIPEQVIERLEETPVALVRENDHAAIYDLGDGVMLFEFRTKQNTITGGLLDLGFEALKLLETPDWKALILSNDSERFSIGANLADAMAGGPEGIEAATRKLQDFGMAMRAAPKPVIAAPFNMTLGGGLEITMSAHAIVAHSELYTGLVEVGVGIIPAGGGCKEMLRRLVNPVARRGADPH
;
A
#
# COMPACT_ATOMS: atom_id res chain seq x y z
N ILE A 1 18.58 -2.34 21.65
CA ILE A 1 17.44 -1.43 21.37
C ILE A 1 18.08 -0.14 20.87
N ALA A 2 18.41 -0.08 19.58
CA ALA A 2 18.97 1.10 18.95
C ALA A 2 17.86 2.14 18.79
N ASP A 3 18.23 3.37 19.06
CA ASP A 3 17.38 4.55 19.13
C ASP A 3 16.59 4.76 17.83
N LEU A 4 15.32 4.32 17.81
CA LEU A 4 14.36 4.47 16.71
C LEU A 4 13.81 5.91 16.61
N ARG A 5 14.30 6.85 17.45
CA ARG A 5 13.84 8.24 17.50
C ARG A 5 14.44 9.17 16.45
N ALA A 6 15.33 8.65 15.58
CA ALA A 6 16.04 9.45 14.57
C ALA A 6 15.92 8.87 13.17
N ARG A 7 14.81 8.25 12.78
CA ARG A 7 14.53 8.00 11.37
C ARG A 7 13.81 9.22 10.78
N SER A 8 14.57 10.12 10.19
CA SER A 8 14.01 11.03 9.20
C SER A 8 13.57 10.18 8.01
N VAL A 9 12.30 10.22 7.64
CA VAL A 9 11.85 9.72 6.33
C VAL A 9 12.46 10.68 5.31
N THR A 10 13.60 10.30 4.74
CA THR A 10 14.16 11.04 3.62
C THR A 10 13.29 10.75 2.41
N VAL A 11 12.37 11.63 2.12
CA VAL A 11 11.68 11.62 0.83
C VAL A 11 12.74 11.98 -0.20
N ALA A 12 13.25 10.99 -0.94
CA ALA A 12 14.15 11.25 -2.06
C ALA A 12 13.36 11.99 -3.17
N ILE A 13 13.36 13.29 -3.09
CA ILE A 13 12.74 14.15 -4.11
C ILE A 13 13.81 14.41 -5.16
N SER A 14 13.53 14.00 -6.41
CA SER A 14 14.41 14.34 -7.54
C SER A 14 14.56 15.86 -7.63
N PRO A 15 15.78 16.40 -7.83
CA PRO A 15 16.00 17.82 -8.06
C PRO A 15 15.13 18.41 -9.19
N ASP A 16 14.73 17.56 -10.15
CA ASP A 16 13.89 17.93 -11.30
C ASP A 16 12.39 17.71 -11.05
N SER A 17 11.96 17.44 -9.82
CA SER A 17 10.56 17.12 -9.48
C SER A 17 9.59 18.29 -9.68
N GLY A 18 10.10 19.53 -9.81
CA GLY A 18 9.29 20.75 -9.84
C GLY A 18 8.62 21.07 -8.50
N ILE A 19 8.98 20.37 -7.42
CA ILE A 19 8.48 20.64 -6.08
C ILE A 19 9.24 21.84 -5.51
N PRO A 20 8.56 22.87 -4.98
CA PRO A 20 9.22 24.01 -4.38
C PRO A 20 10.15 23.61 -3.23
N GLU A 21 11.34 24.19 -3.17
CA GLU A 21 12.36 23.91 -2.15
C GLU A 21 11.82 24.02 -0.71
N GLN A 22 10.96 25.01 -0.44
CA GLN A 22 10.29 25.19 0.84
C GLN A 22 9.41 23.99 1.27
N VAL A 23 8.87 23.22 0.31
CA VAL A 23 8.11 22.00 0.59
C VAL A 23 9.07 20.87 0.96
N ILE A 24 10.24 20.81 0.30
CA ILE A 24 11.28 19.83 0.58
C ILE A 24 11.84 20.06 1.99
N GLU A 25 12.26 21.28 2.32
CA GLU A 25 12.74 21.65 3.65
C GLU A 25 11.73 21.32 4.74
N ARG A 26 10.43 21.59 4.51
CA ARG A 26 9.37 21.28 5.46
C ARG A 26 9.21 19.78 5.71
N LEU A 27 9.37 18.95 4.69
CA LEU A 27 9.31 17.49 4.81
C LEU A 27 10.52 16.92 5.57
N GLU A 28 11.70 17.51 5.38
CA GLU A 28 12.93 17.12 6.09
C GLU A 28 12.89 17.51 7.58
N GLU A 29 12.22 18.61 7.94
CA GLU A 29 12.13 19.12 9.31
C GLU A 29 10.98 18.49 10.13
N THR A 30 10.03 17.79 9.47
CA THR A 30 8.87 17.24 10.18
C THR A 30 9.28 15.97 10.94
N PRO A 31 9.23 15.97 12.27
CA PRO A 31 9.56 14.77 13.05
C PRO A 31 8.51 13.68 12.78
N VAL A 32 8.97 12.53 12.37
CA VAL A 32 8.13 11.36 12.18
C VAL A 32 7.92 10.65 13.51
N ALA A 33 6.69 10.59 13.99
CA ALA A 33 6.36 9.94 15.25
C ALA A 33 5.71 8.57 15.01
N LEU A 34 6.20 7.55 15.72
CA LEU A 34 5.58 6.23 15.71
C LEU A 34 4.23 6.29 16.43
N VAL A 35 3.16 5.90 15.74
CA VAL A 35 1.80 5.82 16.29
C VAL A 35 1.50 4.41 16.80
N ARG A 36 1.75 3.39 15.96
CA ARG A 36 1.58 1.96 16.27
C ARG A 36 2.51 1.11 15.43
N GLU A 37 2.84 -0.07 15.94
CA GLU A 37 3.58 -1.07 15.18
C GLU A 37 3.25 -2.49 15.64
N ASN A 38 3.57 -3.45 14.79
CA ASN A 38 3.72 -4.86 15.10
C ASN A 38 4.95 -5.42 14.34
N ASP A 39 5.19 -6.72 14.39
CA ASP A 39 6.34 -7.34 13.72
C ASP A 39 6.28 -7.24 12.17
N HIS A 40 5.14 -6.83 11.60
CA HIS A 40 4.89 -6.85 10.16
C HIS A 40 4.79 -5.47 9.52
N ALA A 41 4.43 -4.44 10.26
CA ALA A 41 4.18 -3.10 9.76
C ALA A 41 4.25 -2.03 10.85
N ALA A 42 4.27 -0.76 10.47
CA ALA A 42 4.16 0.37 11.39
C ALA A 42 3.27 1.48 10.82
N ILE A 43 2.69 2.25 11.71
CA ILE A 43 1.94 3.47 11.42
C ILE A 43 2.71 4.64 12.01
N TYR A 44 3.01 5.64 11.19
CA TYR A 44 3.67 6.86 11.60
C TYR A 44 2.79 8.08 11.38
N ASP A 45 2.99 9.08 12.21
CA ASP A 45 2.51 10.45 11.98
C ASP A 45 3.59 11.22 11.19
N LEU A 46 3.23 11.68 10.01
CA LEU A 46 4.06 12.55 9.16
C LEU A 46 3.78 14.04 9.41
N GLY A 47 2.95 14.37 10.41
CA GLY A 47 2.48 15.72 10.65
C GLY A 47 1.24 16.09 9.83
N ASP A 48 0.65 17.23 10.13
CA ASP A 48 -0.54 17.79 9.47
C ASP A 48 -1.76 16.84 9.39
N GLY A 49 -1.78 15.77 10.20
CA GLY A 49 -2.81 14.72 10.20
C GLY A 49 -2.64 13.69 9.08
N VAL A 50 -1.44 13.51 8.56
CA VAL A 50 -1.12 12.51 7.55
C VAL A 50 -0.44 11.31 8.20
N MET A 51 -1.00 10.11 8.00
CA MET A 51 -0.38 8.85 8.43
C MET A 51 0.42 8.20 7.30
N LEU A 52 1.54 7.58 7.66
CA LEU A 52 2.24 6.59 6.81
C LEU A 52 1.98 5.19 7.37
N PHE A 53 1.51 4.28 6.53
CA PHE A 53 1.49 2.85 6.79
C PHE A 53 2.66 2.19 6.09
N GLU A 54 3.66 1.79 6.87
CA GLU A 54 4.92 1.21 6.41
C GLU A 54 4.89 -0.31 6.50
N PHE A 55 5.21 -0.98 5.39
CA PHE A 55 5.40 -2.44 5.36
C PHE A 55 6.80 -2.79 5.86
N ARG A 56 6.94 -3.82 6.71
CA ARG A 56 8.21 -4.21 7.35
C ARG A 56 8.51 -5.71 7.27
N THR A 57 7.68 -6.47 6.61
CA THR A 57 7.92 -7.90 6.42
C THR A 57 9.09 -8.13 5.47
N LYS A 58 9.65 -9.34 5.49
CA LYS A 58 10.69 -9.72 4.52
C LYS A 58 10.14 -9.52 3.09
N GLN A 59 10.88 -8.74 2.27
CA GLN A 59 10.48 -8.37 0.90
C GLN A 59 9.13 -7.62 0.83
N ASN A 60 8.67 -7.08 1.95
CA ASN A 60 7.37 -6.45 2.09
C ASN A 60 6.21 -7.33 1.61
N THR A 61 6.31 -8.64 1.89
CA THR A 61 5.20 -9.57 1.63
C THR A 61 4.01 -9.25 2.51
N ILE A 62 2.81 -9.39 1.94
CA ILE A 62 1.57 -9.15 2.65
C ILE A 62 1.23 -10.38 3.49
N THR A 63 1.15 -10.17 4.79
CA THR A 63 0.84 -11.17 5.80
C THR A 63 -0.45 -10.83 6.52
N GLY A 64 -0.99 -11.78 7.27
CA GLY A 64 -2.15 -11.53 8.13
C GLY A 64 -1.93 -10.40 9.14
N GLY A 65 -0.74 -10.35 9.77
CA GLY A 65 -0.40 -9.32 10.75
C GLY A 65 -0.22 -7.92 10.15
N LEU A 66 0.29 -7.84 8.90
CA LEU A 66 0.34 -6.58 8.16
C LEU A 66 -1.09 -6.07 7.91
N LEU A 67 -2.00 -6.92 7.44
CA LEU A 67 -3.38 -6.54 7.18
C LEU A 67 -4.12 -6.15 8.48
N ASP A 68 -3.85 -6.82 9.62
CA ASP A 68 -4.45 -6.46 10.91
C ASP A 68 -4.12 -5.02 11.29
N LEU A 69 -2.84 -4.65 11.23
CA LEU A 69 -2.43 -3.27 11.51
C LEU A 69 -2.96 -2.29 10.46
N GLY A 70 -3.08 -2.73 9.20
CA GLY A 70 -3.71 -1.94 8.14
C GLY A 70 -5.17 -1.60 8.43
N PHE A 71 -5.96 -2.55 8.94
CA PHE A 71 -7.33 -2.28 9.40
C PHE A 71 -7.36 -1.30 10.59
N GLU A 72 -6.38 -1.40 11.50
CA GLU A 72 -6.26 -0.41 12.57
C GLU A 72 -5.95 1.00 12.02
N ALA A 73 -5.06 1.12 11.03
CA ALA A 73 -4.78 2.39 10.36
C ALA A 73 -6.05 3.00 9.74
N LEU A 74 -6.89 2.18 9.09
CA LEU A 74 -8.16 2.64 8.52
C LEU A 74 -9.14 3.10 9.61
N LYS A 75 -9.20 2.42 10.76
CA LYS A 75 -10.01 2.88 11.90
C LYS A 75 -9.51 4.20 12.48
N LEU A 76 -8.19 4.37 12.61
CA LEU A 76 -7.60 5.64 13.03
C LEU A 76 -7.95 6.75 12.05
N LEU A 77 -7.92 6.47 10.74
CA LEU A 77 -8.24 7.44 9.70
C LEU A 77 -9.67 8.01 9.83
N GLU A 78 -10.60 7.28 10.43
CA GLU A 78 -11.97 7.77 10.67
C GLU A 78 -12.02 8.90 11.73
N THR A 79 -11.05 8.96 12.65
CA THR A 79 -11.02 9.96 13.72
C THR A 79 -10.71 11.36 13.19
N PRO A 80 -11.10 12.44 13.89
CA PRO A 80 -10.88 13.82 13.45
C PRO A 80 -9.40 14.21 13.29
N ASP A 81 -8.50 13.52 14.02
CA ASP A 81 -7.08 13.86 14.07
C ASP A 81 -6.36 13.60 12.74
N TRP A 82 -6.88 12.66 11.95
CA TRP A 82 -6.26 12.23 10.70
C TRP A 82 -7.02 12.72 9.48
N LYS A 83 -6.29 13.05 8.41
CA LYS A 83 -6.81 13.58 7.14
C LYS A 83 -6.54 12.65 5.96
N ALA A 84 -5.44 11.91 5.99
CA ALA A 84 -5.04 11.01 4.92
C ALA A 84 -4.18 9.85 5.43
N LEU A 85 -4.16 8.76 4.67
CA LEU A 85 -3.28 7.60 4.86
C LEU A 85 -2.45 7.37 3.61
N ILE A 86 -1.13 7.28 3.77
CA ILE A 86 -0.19 6.93 2.70
C ILE A 86 0.30 5.50 2.96
N LEU A 87 0.31 4.67 1.93
CA LEU A 87 0.95 3.36 1.93
C LEU A 87 2.28 3.46 1.21
N SER A 88 3.37 3.21 1.92
CA SER A 88 4.73 3.15 1.38
C SER A 88 5.66 2.44 2.35
N ASN A 89 6.96 2.39 2.05
CA ASN A 89 7.98 1.90 2.97
C ASN A 89 9.36 2.43 2.56
N ASP A 90 10.34 2.28 3.46
CA ASP A 90 11.74 2.63 3.21
C ASP A 90 12.55 1.33 3.00
N SER A 91 12.44 0.76 1.83
CA SER A 91 13.17 -0.46 1.46
C SER A 91 13.48 -0.50 -0.05
N GLU A 92 14.15 -1.55 -0.51
CA GLU A 92 14.50 -1.70 -1.93
C GLU A 92 13.29 -1.86 -2.85
N ARG A 93 12.13 -2.29 -2.34
CA ARG A 93 10.93 -2.56 -3.15
C ARG A 93 9.66 -2.34 -2.34
N PHE A 94 8.60 -1.96 -3.03
CA PHE A 94 7.32 -1.69 -2.37
C PHE A 94 6.69 -2.97 -1.80
N SER A 95 6.49 -4.01 -2.61
CA SER A 95 5.98 -5.33 -2.17
C SER A 95 6.08 -6.36 -3.30
N ILE A 96 6.47 -7.58 -2.97
CA ILE A 96 6.44 -8.70 -3.93
C ILE A 96 5.13 -9.51 -3.87
N GLY A 97 4.14 -9.07 -3.12
CA GLY A 97 2.82 -9.70 -3.05
C GLY A 97 2.55 -10.49 -1.77
N ALA A 98 1.55 -11.36 -1.82
CA ALA A 98 1.11 -12.13 -0.67
C ALA A 98 2.16 -13.14 -0.20
N ASN A 99 2.25 -13.36 1.12
CA ASN A 99 3.04 -14.45 1.69
C ASN A 99 2.31 -15.79 1.45
N LEU A 100 2.61 -16.42 0.31
CA LEU A 100 1.98 -17.67 -0.07
C LEU A 100 2.30 -18.83 0.89
N ALA A 101 3.49 -18.83 1.51
CA ALA A 101 3.87 -19.88 2.44
C ALA A 101 2.95 -19.89 3.68
N ASP A 102 2.65 -18.72 4.24
CA ASP A 102 1.74 -18.57 5.37
C ASP A 102 0.30 -18.97 4.99
N ALA A 103 -0.16 -18.53 3.81
CA ALA A 103 -1.49 -18.89 3.33
C ALA A 103 -1.64 -20.40 3.10
N MET A 104 -0.62 -21.05 2.51
CA MET A 104 -0.62 -22.48 2.21
C MET A 104 -0.50 -23.36 3.45
N ALA A 105 0.12 -22.88 4.53
CA ALA A 105 0.27 -23.63 5.78
C ALA A 105 -1.08 -24.02 6.40
N GLY A 106 -2.14 -23.24 6.17
CA GLY A 106 -3.52 -23.53 6.59
C GLY A 106 -4.33 -24.38 5.62
N GLY A 107 -3.71 -24.92 4.56
CA GLY A 107 -4.43 -25.68 3.52
C GLY A 107 -5.44 -24.81 2.75
N PRO A 108 -6.45 -25.46 2.12
CA PRO A 108 -7.46 -24.73 1.34
C PRO A 108 -8.21 -23.65 2.13
N GLU A 109 -8.53 -23.92 3.39
CA GLU A 109 -9.21 -22.98 4.28
C GLU A 109 -8.33 -21.79 4.63
N GLY A 110 -7.03 -22.01 4.84
CA GLY A 110 -6.04 -20.93 5.06
C GLY A 110 -5.89 -20.02 3.85
N ILE A 111 -5.86 -20.60 2.65
CA ILE A 111 -5.80 -19.84 1.39
C ILE A 111 -7.07 -18.99 1.22
N GLU A 112 -8.25 -19.57 1.47
CA GLU A 112 -9.52 -18.83 1.39
C GLU A 112 -9.55 -17.69 2.40
N ALA A 113 -9.18 -17.94 3.65
CA ALA A 113 -9.17 -16.93 4.71
C ALA A 113 -8.20 -15.77 4.39
N ALA A 114 -6.97 -16.07 3.93
CA ALA A 114 -5.98 -15.07 3.55
C ALA A 114 -6.46 -14.23 2.35
N THR A 115 -7.04 -14.89 1.36
CA THR A 115 -7.60 -14.22 0.17
C THR A 115 -8.75 -13.29 0.55
N ARG A 116 -9.68 -13.77 1.35
CA ARG A 116 -10.82 -12.99 1.85
C ARG A 116 -10.35 -11.78 2.64
N LYS A 117 -9.40 -11.95 3.55
CA LYS A 117 -8.84 -10.86 4.34
C LYS A 117 -8.19 -9.78 3.47
N LEU A 118 -7.46 -10.18 2.42
CA LEU A 118 -6.86 -9.23 1.46
C LEU A 118 -7.94 -8.48 0.67
N GLN A 119 -9.00 -9.16 0.22
CA GLN A 119 -10.14 -8.54 -0.44
C GLN A 119 -10.86 -7.54 0.47
N ASP A 120 -11.12 -7.93 1.71
CA ASP A 120 -11.80 -7.10 2.70
C ASP A 120 -10.97 -5.84 3.00
N PHE A 121 -9.65 -5.97 3.12
CA PHE A 121 -8.76 -4.82 3.29
C PHE A 121 -8.82 -3.87 2.09
N GLY A 122 -8.73 -4.38 0.87
CA GLY A 122 -8.87 -3.58 -0.34
C GLY A 122 -10.23 -2.86 -0.44
N MET A 123 -11.31 -3.54 -0.02
CA MET A 123 -12.64 -2.93 0.03
C MET A 123 -12.73 -1.85 1.13
N ALA A 124 -12.16 -2.09 2.30
CA ALA A 124 -12.11 -1.12 3.39
C ALA A 124 -11.32 0.14 3.02
N MET A 125 -10.16 -0.01 2.36
CA MET A 125 -9.39 1.12 1.83
C MET A 125 -10.22 1.97 0.87
N ARG A 126 -10.96 1.31 -0.03
CA ARG A 126 -11.82 2.00 -1.01
C ARG A 126 -13.01 2.71 -0.39
N ALA A 127 -13.58 2.14 0.67
CA ALA A 127 -14.71 2.69 1.40
C ALA A 127 -14.30 3.72 2.46
N ALA A 128 -13.00 3.90 2.69
CA ALA A 128 -12.50 4.82 3.70
C ALA A 128 -13.02 6.24 3.44
N PRO A 129 -13.47 6.97 4.48
CA PRO A 129 -14.10 8.29 4.34
C PRO A 129 -13.08 9.39 3.98
N LYS A 130 -11.80 9.09 4.08
CA LYS A 130 -10.71 10.04 3.81
C LYS A 130 -9.69 9.43 2.85
N PRO A 131 -8.86 10.24 2.17
CA PRO A 131 -7.93 9.77 1.17
C PRO A 131 -6.99 8.68 1.67
N VAL A 132 -6.93 7.58 0.92
CA VAL A 132 -5.91 6.53 1.03
C VAL A 132 -5.09 6.58 -0.26
N ILE A 133 -3.79 6.81 -0.13
CA ILE A 133 -2.88 7.03 -1.24
C ILE A 133 -1.82 5.93 -1.22
N ALA A 134 -1.61 5.24 -2.33
CA ALA A 134 -0.49 4.33 -2.48
C ALA A 134 0.65 5.02 -3.23
N ALA A 135 1.86 4.94 -2.69
CA ALA A 135 3.08 5.47 -3.29
C ALA A 135 4.04 4.31 -3.65
N PRO A 136 3.70 3.49 -4.68
CA PRO A 136 4.49 2.34 -5.06
C PRO A 136 5.76 2.75 -5.80
N PHE A 137 6.84 2.00 -5.56
CA PHE A 137 8.13 2.20 -6.21
C PHE A 137 8.80 0.86 -6.50
N ASN A 138 9.77 0.86 -7.42
CA ASN A 138 10.53 -0.31 -7.81
C ASN A 138 9.57 -1.51 -8.02
N MET A 139 9.78 -2.62 -7.37
CA MET A 139 9.01 -3.84 -7.56
C MET A 139 7.72 -3.83 -6.73
N THR A 140 6.56 -3.87 -7.42
CA THR A 140 5.21 -3.89 -6.83
C THR A 140 4.39 -4.96 -7.54
N LEU A 141 4.37 -6.18 -6.98
CA LEU A 141 3.88 -7.38 -7.65
C LEU A 141 2.71 -8.03 -6.92
N GLY A 142 1.87 -8.75 -7.68
CA GLY A 142 0.81 -9.59 -7.14
C GLY A 142 -0.09 -8.85 -6.15
N GLY A 143 -0.26 -9.38 -4.94
CA GLY A 143 -1.03 -8.75 -3.87
C GLY A 143 -0.59 -7.33 -3.53
N GLY A 144 0.69 -6.96 -3.73
CA GLY A 144 1.19 -5.59 -3.59
C GLY A 144 0.55 -4.64 -4.59
N LEU A 145 0.41 -5.07 -5.85
CA LEU A 145 -0.34 -4.32 -6.86
C LEU A 145 -1.84 -4.30 -6.56
N GLU A 146 -2.41 -5.39 -6.05
CA GLU A 146 -3.83 -5.47 -5.68
C GLU A 146 -4.20 -4.45 -4.58
N ILE A 147 -3.35 -4.32 -3.54
CA ILE A 147 -3.49 -3.28 -2.51
C ILE A 147 -3.33 -1.89 -3.15
N THR A 148 -2.29 -1.68 -3.96
CA THR A 148 -2.05 -0.40 -4.65
C THR A 148 -3.26 0.03 -5.46
N MET A 149 -3.85 -0.87 -6.25
CA MET A 149 -5.04 -0.59 -7.05
C MET A 149 -6.30 -0.35 -6.21
N SER A 150 -6.31 -0.74 -4.94
CA SER A 150 -7.43 -0.50 -4.04
C SER A 150 -7.41 0.88 -3.40
N ALA A 151 -6.30 1.61 -3.47
CA ALA A 151 -6.19 2.98 -2.99
C ALA A 151 -7.04 3.96 -3.82
N HIS A 152 -7.39 5.11 -3.21
CA HIS A 152 -8.12 6.19 -3.89
C HIS A 152 -7.25 6.84 -4.97
N ALA A 153 -5.97 7.06 -4.68
CA ALA A 153 -5.00 7.59 -5.61
C ALA A 153 -3.70 6.77 -5.57
N ILE A 154 -2.99 6.78 -6.69
CA ILE A 154 -1.69 6.12 -6.85
C ILE A 154 -0.70 7.19 -7.30
N VAL A 155 0.36 7.39 -6.53
CA VAL A 155 1.50 8.25 -6.86
C VAL A 155 2.71 7.35 -7.04
N ALA A 156 2.89 6.89 -8.26
CA ALA A 156 3.91 5.90 -8.60
C ALA A 156 5.26 6.56 -8.88
N HIS A 157 6.34 5.90 -8.45
CA HIS A 157 7.69 6.27 -8.89
C HIS A 157 7.84 6.07 -10.40
N SER A 158 8.65 6.88 -11.07
CA SER A 158 8.84 6.84 -12.52
C SER A 158 9.37 5.49 -13.04
N GLU A 159 10.15 4.79 -12.22
CA GLU A 159 10.74 3.47 -12.55
C GLU A 159 9.97 2.31 -11.89
N LEU A 160 8.67 2.48 -11.69
CA LEU A 160 7.83 1.42 -11.12
C LEU A 160 7.81 0.20 -12.05
N TYR A 161 8.23 -0.96 -11.52
CA TYR A 161 8.03 -2.26 -12.13
C TYR A 161 6.87 -2.98 -11.45
N THR A 162 5.77 -3.20 -12.17
CA THR A 162 4.54 -3.72 -11.56
C THR A 162 3.83 -4.75 -12.42
N GLY A 163 3.12 -5.68 -11.79
CA GLY A 163 2.36 -6.70 -12.50
C GLY A 163 1.58 -7.63 -11.59
N LEU A 164 0.52 -8.23 -12.15
CA LEU A 164 -0.20 -9.35 -11.56
C LEU A 164 0.50 -10.64 -12.04
N VAL A 165 1.36 -11.19 -11.18
CA VAL A 165 2.27 -12.29 -11.51
C VAL A 165 1.78 -13.67 -11.05
N GLU A 166 0.57 -13.73 -10.51
CA GLU A 166 -0.05 -14.89 -9.87
C GLU A 166 -0.09 -16.12 -10.78
N VAL A 167 -0.33 -15.93 -12.07
CA VAL A 167 -0.36 -17.02 -13.06
C VAL A 167 0.99 -17.74 -13.16
N GLY A 168 2.10 -17.00 -12.93
CA GLY A 168 3.45 -17.57 -12.94
C GLY A 168 3.70 -18.59 -11.82
N VAL A 169 2.86 -18.58 -10.78
CA VAL A 169 2.90 -19.53 -9.65
C VAL A 169 1.65 -20.41 -9.57
N GLY A 170 0.85 -20.46 -10.65
CA GLY A 170 -0.29 -21.36 -10.79
C GLY A 170 -1.57 -20.93 -10.06
N ILE A 171 -1.70 -19.65 -9.71
CA ILE A 171 -2.90 -19.07 -9.08
C ILE A 171 -3.43 -17.89 -9.90
N ILE A 172 -4.52 -17.28 -9.46
CA ILE A 172 -5.11 -16.09 -10.09
C ILE A 172 -4.99 -14.88 -9.15
N PRO A 173 -5.09 -13.64 -9.67
CA PRO A 173 -5.12 -12.41 -8.85
C PRO A 173 -6.42 -12.31 -8.05
N ALA A 174 -6.50 -13.12 -6.98
CA ALA A 174 -7.73 -13.31 -6.21
C ALA A 174 -7.97 -12.23 -5.15
N GLY A 175 -6.94 -11.47 -4.73
CA GLY A 175 -7.07 -10.38 -3.76
C GLY A 175 -7.81 -9.14 -4.29
N GLY A 176 -8.24 -9.18 -5.55
CA GLY A 176 -9.00 -8.10 -6.20
C GLY A 176 -8.42 -7.65 -7.55
N GLY A 177 -7.26 -8.18 -7.96
CA GLY A 177 -6.53 -7.74 -9.15
C GLY A 177 -7.36 -7.79 -10.43
N CYS A 178 -8.03 -8.90 -10.71
CA CYS A 178 -8.89 -9.03 -11.90
C CYS A 178 -9.98 -7.96 -11.93
N LYS A 179 -10.69 -7.76 -10.83
CA LYS A 179 -11.74 -6.74 -10.69
C LYS A 179 -11.19 -5.33 -10.89
N GLU A 180 -10.06 -5.03 -10.26
CA GLU A 180 -9.48 -3.69 -10.30
C GLU A 180 -8.94 -3.33 -11.69
N MET A 181 -8.36 -4.28 -12.41
CA MET A 181 -7.93 -4.08 -13.80
C MET A 181 -9.14 -3.74 -14.69
N LEU A 182 -10.23 -4.48 -14.59
CA LEU A 182 -11.47 -4.16 -15.31
C LEU A 182 -11.98 -2.76 -14.94
N ARG A 183 -12.06 -2.44 -13.67
CA ARG A 183 -12.58 -1.17 -13.19
C ARG A 183 -11.75 0.03 -13.66
N ARG A 184 -10.43 -0.10 -13.62
CA ARG A 184 -9.51 1.01 -13.91
C ARG A 184 -9.20 1.18 -15.39
N LEU A 185 -9.10 0.10 -16.13
CA LEU A 185 -8.63 0.13 -17.53
C LEU A 185 -9.77 -0.05 -18.53
N VAL A 186 -10.66 -1.02 -18.32
CA VAL A 186 -11.70 -1.37 -19.30
C VAL A 186 -12.95 -0.49 -19.14
N ASN A 187 -13.49 -0.38 -17.93
CA ASN A 187 -14.74 0.34 -17.72
C ASN A 187 -14.71 1.82 -18.13
N PRO A 188 -13.63 2.59 -17.91
CA PRO A 188 -13.59 3.98 -18.37
C PRO A 188 -13.63 4.11 -19.89
N VAL A 189 -13.02 3.18 -20.62
CA VAL A 189 -13.03 3.14 -22.09
C VAL A 189 -14.42 2.77 -22.61
N ALA A 190 -15.00 1.69 -22.07
CA ALA A 190 -16.35 1.27 -22.43
C ALA A 190 -17.42 2.33 -22.18
N ARG A 191 -17.33 3.06 -21.05
CA ARG A 191 -18.27 4.16 -20.73
C ARG A 191 -18.18 5.36 -21.67
N ARG A 192 -17.02 5.55 -22.34
CA ARG A 192 -16.84 6.59 -23.35
C ARG A 192 -17.31 6.17 -24.74
N GLY A 193 -17.86 4.96 -24.89
CA GLY A 193 -18.31 4.41 -26.17
C GLY A 193 -17.18 4.04 -27.13
N ALA A 194 -15.94 3.96 -26.65
CA ALA A 194 -14.83 3.47 -27.42
C ALA A 194 -14.75 1.93 -27.31
N ASP A 195 -14.38 1.27 -28.42
CA ASP A 195 -14.08 -0.16 -28.41
C ASP A 195 -12.88 -0.42 -27.48
N PRO A 196 -12.97 -1.33 -26.51
CA PRO A 196 -11.87 -1.65 -25.61
C PRO A 196 -10.74 -2.46 -26.28
N HIS A 197 -10.84 -2.79 -27.59
CA HIS A 197 -9.85 -3.59 -28.33
C HIS A 197 -9.03 -2.75 -29.28
#